data_8b5fa17fff78697339c6f071ba40192b
#
_entry.id   8b5fa17fff78697339c6f071ba40192b
#
_cell.length_a   1.000
_cell.length_b   1.000
_cell.length_c   1.000
_cell.angle_alpha   90.00
_cell.angle_beta   90.00
_cell.angle_gamma   90.00
#
_symmetry.space_group_name_H-M   'P 1'
#
loop_
_entity.id
_entity.type
_entity.pdbx_description
1 polymer ?
#
loop_
_entity_poly.entity_id
_entity_poly.type
_entity_poly.pdbx_seq_one_letter_code
_entity_poly.pdbx_strand_id
1 'polypeptide(L)'
;KATGAKVRYFGGAAYMEYFTANGILDAKQVDGNYDGTPANFVADGGKAAQQGFATSEPYYYENVLTDWAKPVAYQTVHDAGWTAYAQSLGGLPKTIADNADCLKLLVPMIQQSQVDYVTDPARANALILDLVKQYNNGWLYDAGQAAAAVELGLANKLIANSPDGTLGSFDLDRVT
;
A
#
# COMPACT_ATOMS: atom_id res chain seq x y z
N LYS A 1 21.58 1.05 -1.18
CA LYS A 1 22.85 1.43 -0.55
C LYS A 1 24.00 1.49 -1.57
N ALA A 2 24.19 0.48 -2.39
CA ALA A 2 25.31 0.38 -3.32
C ALA A 2 25.41 1.51 -4.36
N THR A 3 24.27 2.07 -4.80
CA THR A 3 24.25 3.12 -5.84
C THR A 3 24.33 4.54 -5.31
N GLY A 4 24.18 4.76 -4.00
CA GLY A 4 24.07 6.11 -3.41
C GLY A 4 22.84 6.90 -3.84
N ALA A 5 21.87 6.25 -4.51
CA ALA A 5 20.65 6.90 -4.98
C ALA A 5 19.79 7.40 -3.81
N LYS A 6 19.10 8.50 -4.02
CA LYS A 6 18.10 9.01 -3.06
C LYS A 6 16.91 8.07 -2.97
N VAL A 7 16.31 8.00 -1.78
CA VAL A 7 15.07 7.27 -1.51
C VAL A 7 14.09 8.26 -0.89
N ARG A 8 13.09 8.67 -1.65
CA ARG A 8 12.05 9.61 -1.20
C ARG A 8 10.90 8.85 -0.57
N TYR A 9 10.42 9.34 0.55
CA TYR A 9 9.33 8.71 1.30
C TYR A 9 8.52 9.76 2.07
N PHE A 10 7.32 9.41 2.52
CA PHE A 10 6.55 10.26 3.43
C PHE A 10 7.24 10.27 4.80
N GLY A 11 7.67 11.46 5.25
CA GLY A 11 8.38 11.63 6.50
C GLY A 11 7.63 11.02 7.70
N GLY A 12 8.38 10.40 8.62
CA GLY A 12 7.83 9.73 9.80
C GLY A 12 7.40 8.27 9.57
N ALA A 13 7.68 7.68 8.41
CA ALA A 13 7.38 6.27 8.15
C ALA A 13 8.33 5.35 8.94
N ALA A 14 7.78 4.55 9.86
CA ALA A 14 8.55 3.70 10.78
C ALA A 14 9.45 2.66 10.07
N TYR A 15 9.03 2.15 8.90
CA TYR A 15 9.89 1.23 8.13
C TYR A 15 11.19 1.89 7.67
N MET A 16 11.20 3.21 7.46
CA MET A 16 12.42 3.91 7.03
C MET A 16 13.41 4.07 8.19
N GLU A 17 12.92 4.29 9.40
CA GLU A 17 13.73 4.26 10.62
C GLU A 17 14.33 2.87 10.84
N TYR A 18 13.52 1.82 10.66
CA TYR A 18 14.00 0.44 10.71
C TYR A 18 15.11 0.18 9.68
N PHE A 19 14.95 0.60 8.43
CA PHE A 19 15.94 0.38 7.37
C PHE A 19 17.25 1.11 7.63
N THR A 20 17.21 2.31 8.16
CA THR A 20 18.41 3.08 8.48
C THR A 20 19.12 2.54 9.72
N ALA A 21 18.38 2.19 10.78
CA ALA A 21 18.91 1.62 12.01
C ALA A 21 19.59 0.26 11.77
N ASN A 22 19.04 -0.56 10.89
CA ASN A 22 19.61 -1.87 10.53
C ASN A 22 20.63 -1.81 9.37
N GLY A 23 21.00 -0.62 8.90
CA GLY A 23 22.00 -0.43 7.85
C GLY A 23 21.59 -0.96 6.48
N ILE A 24 20.29 -1.19 6.23
CA ILE A 24 19.75 -1.55 4.92
C ILE A 24 19.88 -0.36 3.98
N LEU A 25 19.59 0.85 4.47
CA LEU A 25 19.83 2.12 3.79
C LEU A 25 20.81 2.98 4.60
N ASP A 26 21.54 3.85 3.91
CA ASP A 26 22.32 4.91 4.56
C ASP A 26 21.41 6.09 4.88
N ALA A 27 21.48 6.65 6.09
CA ALA A 27 20.71 7.81 6.49
C ALA A 27 20.88 9.04 5.58
N LYS A 28 22.00 9.13 4.85
CA LYS A 28 22.26 10.20 3.87
C LYS A 28 21.49 10.02 2.56
N GLN A 29 20.94 8.82 2.31
CA GLN A 29 20.18 8.52 1.10
C GLN A 29 18.69 8.79 1.26
N VAL A 30 18.17 8.82 2.48
CA VAL A 30 16.74 8.97 2.72
C VAL A 30 16.32 10.44 2.68
N ASP A 31 15.14 10.71 2.10
CA ASP A 31 14.57 12.04 1.94
C ASP A 31 13.08 11.98 2.27
N GLY A 32 12.71 12.52 3.41
CA GLY A 32 11.34 12.52 3.95
C GLY A 32 10.40 13.56 3.31
N ASN A 33 10.79 14.19 2.21
CA ASN A 33 10.01 15.24 1.55
C ASN A 33 9.23 14.72 0.32
N TYR A 34 8.87 13.44 0.29
CA TYR A 34 7.99 12.92 -0.75
C TYR A 34 6.60 13.54 -0.63
N ASP A 35 6.10 14.09 -1.72
CA ASP A 35 4.82 14.82 -1.80
C ASP A 35 3.67 13.99 -2.39
N GLY A 36 3.92 12.71 -2.67
CA GLY A 36 2.93 11.81 -3.29
C GLY A 36 2.85 11.91 -4.81
N THR A 37 3.69 12.76 -5.45
CA THR A 37 3.67 12.94 -6.90
C THR A 37 4.85 12.25 -7.60
N PRO A 38 4.70 11.88 -8.89
CA PRO A 38 5.78 11.29 -9.68
C PRO A 38 6.81 12.32 -10.18
N ALA A 39 6.56 13.62 -9.99
CA ALA A 39 7.31 14.69 -10.65
C ALA A 39 8.83 14.58 -10.44
N ASN A 40 9.26 14.40 -9.21
CA ASN A 40 10.69 14.28 -8.88
C ASN A 40 11.34 13.00 -9.44
N PHE A 41 10.58 11.89 -9.48
CA PHE A 41 11.07 10.62 -10.05
C PHE A 41 11.29 10.75 -11.56
N VAL A 42 10.34 11.36 -12.26
CA VAL A 42 10.42 11.62 -13.70
C VAL A 42 11.56 12.59 -14.02
N ALA A 43 11.65 13.70 -13.28
CA ALA A 43 12.71 14.70 -13.47
C ALA A 43 14.12 14.11 -13.28
N ASP A 44 14.29 13.17 -12.34
CA ASP A 44 15.55 12.46 -12.11
C ASP A 44 15.81 11.35 -13.15
N GLY A 45 14.90 11.11 -14.08
CA GLY A 45 14.98 10.04 -15.06
C GLY A 45 14.98 8.64 -14.44
N GLY A 46 14.33 8.47 -13.26
CA GLY A 46 14.26 7.21 -12.53
C GLY A 46 15.56 6.80 -11.82
N LYS A 47 16.47 7.74 -11.61
CA LYS A 47 17.76 7.47 -10.91
C LYS A 47 17.62 7.42 -9.39
N ALA A 48 16.53 7.99 -8.84
CA ALA A 48 16.17 7.88 -7.43
C ALA A 48 15.10 6.81 -7.23
N ALA A 49 14.98 6.28 -6.03
CA ALA A 49 13.81 5.50 -5.61
C ALA A 49 12.82 6.41 -4.91
N GLN A 50 11.54 6.02 -4.90
CA GLN A 50 10.54 6.67 -4.06
C GLN A 50 9.53 5.66 -3.54
N GLN A 51 8.88 6.02 -2.44
CA GLN A 51 7.76 5.28 -1.88
C GLN A 51 6.62 5.21 -2.89
N GLY A 52 5.91 4.11 -2.88
CA GLY A 52 4.69 3.89 -3.65
C GLY A 52 3.92 2.69 -3.10
N PHE A 53 2.76 2.45 -3.67
CA PHE A 53 1.92 1.29 -3.37
C PHE A 53 1.96 0.33 -4.56
N ALA A 54 2.31 -0.92 -4.31
CA ALA A 54 2.40 -1.94 -5.37
C ALA A 54 1.10 -2.12 -6.16
N THR A 55 -0.04 -1.73 -5.58
CA THR A 55 -1.36 -1.77 -6.20
C THR A 55 -1.72 -0.50 -7.00
N SER A 56 -0.84 0.49 -7.07
CA SER A 56 -1.11 1.78 -7.72
C SER A 56 -0.01 2.19 -8.67
N GLU A 57 1.17 2.55 -8.15
CA GLU A 57 2.22 3.21 -8.92
C GLU A 57 2.75 2.40 -10.10
N PRO A 58 2.94 1.07 -10.03
CA PRO A 58 3.42 0.33 -11.20
C PRO A 58 2.53 0.51 -12.42
N TYR A 59 1.20 0.39 -12.23
CA TYR A 59 0.25 0.63 -13.31
C TYR A 59 0.24 2.09 -13.76
N TYR A 60 0.21 3.02 -12.80
CA TYR A 60 0.16 4.46 -13.08
C TYR A 60 1.35 4.94 -13.92
N TYR A 61 2.57 4.55 -13.56
CA TYR A 61 3.79 4.92 -14.31
C TYR A 61 3.79 4.35 -15.72
N GLU A 62 3.34 3.13 -15.89
CA GLU A 62 3.38 2.45 -17.18
C GLU A 62 2.27 2.92 -18.14
N ASN A 63 1.06 3.16 -17.62
CA ASN A 63 -0.13 3.27 -18.45
C ASN A 63 -0.79 4.66 -18.43
N VAL A 64 -0.58 5.46 -17.39
CA VAL A 64 -1.27 6.74 -17.20
C VAL A 64 -0.33 7.92 -17.36
N LEU A 65 0.89 7.80 -16.82
CA LEU A 65 1.85 8.90 -16.80
C LEU A 65 2.59 9.01 -18.14
N THR A 66 2.10 9.88 -19.03
CA THR A 66 2.61 10.05 -20.40
C THR A 66 4.10 10.44 -20.47
N ASP A 67 4.57 11.20 -19.48
CA ASP A 67 5.98 11.65 -19.41
C ASP A 67 6.96 10.53 -19.02
N TRP A 68 6.44 9.38 -18.61
CA TRP A 68 7.23 8.18 -18.29
C TRP A 68 6.88 7.01 -19.19
N ALA A 69 5.63 6.55 -19.21
CA ALA A 69 5.05 5.56 -20.10
C ALA A 69 5.84 4.26 -20.25
N LYS A 70 6.39 3.74 -19.14
CA LYS A 70 7.15 2.49 -19.10
C LYS A 70 7.11 1.86 -17.71
N PRO A 71 7.38 0.53 -17.60
CA PRO A 71 7.41 -0.15 -16.30
C PRO A 71 8.43 0.45 -15.33
N VAL A 72 8.13 0.34 -14.04
CA VAL A 72 9.05 0.61 -12.95
C VAL A 72 9.36 -0.68 -12.19
N ALA A 73 10.62 -0.84 -11.78
CA ALA A 73 10.98 -1.88 -10.82
C ALA A 73 10.61 -1.44 -9.41
N TYR A 74 10.10 -2.36 -8.60
CA TYR A 74 9.81 -2.09 -7.20
C TYR A 74 10.18 -3.28 -6.31
N GLN A 75 10.35 -3.01 -5.04
CA GLN A 75 10.53 -4.00 -3.98
C GLN A 75 9.61 -3.64 -2.84
N THR A 76 8.92 -4.64 -2.27
CA THR A 76 8.06 -4.37 -1.12
C THR A 76 8.90 -4.11 0.13
N VAL A 77 8.38 -3.28 1.04
CA VAL A 77 9.04 -3.06 2.34
C VAL A 77 9.12 -4.35 3.15
N HIS A 78 8.17 -5.27 2.93
CA HIS A 78 8.18 -6.62 3.51
C HIS A 78 9.40 -7.41 3.06
N ASP A 79 9.68 -7.48 1.74
CA ASP A 79 10.82 -8.23 1.20
C ASP A 79 12.17 -7.59 1.58
N ALA A 80 12.15 -6.30 1.95
CA ALA A 80 13.30 -5.60 2.50
C ALA A 80 13.49 -5.82 4.02
N GLY A 81 12.60 -6.60 4.67
CA GLY A 81 12.71 -7.01 6.08
C GLY A 81 11.72 -6.33 7.04
N TRP A 82 10.89 -5.40 6.58
CA TRP A 82 9.83 -4.80 7.38
C TRP A 82 8.55 -5.63 7.28
N THR A 83 8.36 -6.57 8.20
CA THR A 83 7.29 -7.58 8.13
C THR A 83 6.00 -7.19 8.87
N ALA A 84 5.88 -5.95 9.35
CA ALA A 84 4.69 -5.48 10.04
C ALA A 84 3.43 -5.52 9.16
N TYR A 85 2.27 -5.75 9.78
CA TYR A 85 0.98 -5.59 9.11
C TYR A 85 0.68 -4.11 8.88
N ALA A 86 0.31 -3.75 7.64
CA ALA A 86 0.15 -2.35 7.26
C ALA A 86 -1.19 -1.74 7.69
N GLN A 87 -2.27 -2.50 7.67
CA GLN A 87 -3.65 -2.01 7.83
C GLN A 87 -4.40 -2.79 8.92
N SER A 88 -3.85 -2.80 10.13
CA SER A 88 -4.48 -3.45 11.27
C SER A 88 -5.62 -2.62 11.84
N LEU A 89 -6.75 -3.26 12.17
CA LEU A 89 -7.77 -2.64 13.01
C LEU A 89 -7.30 -2.70 14.46
N GLY A 90 -6.99 -1.55 15.04
CA GLY A 90 -6.46 -1.42 16.38
C GLY A 90 -7.31 -0.53 17.28
N GLY A 91 -7.17 -0.68 18.59
CA GLY A 91 -7.84 0.16 19.57
C GLY A 91 -7.20 0.05 20.96
N LEU A 92 -7.53 0.99 21.84
CA LEU A 92 -7.11 0.90 23.24
C LEU A 92 -7.81 -0.30 23.92
N PRO A 93 -7.16 -1.02 24.85
CA PRO A 93 -7.74 -2.18 25.51
C PRO A 93 -9.13 -1.90 26.11
N LYS A 94 -9.30 -0.75 26.77
CA LYS A 94 -10.60 -0.34 27.31
C LYS A 94 -11.68 -0.16 26.22
N THR A 95 -11.33 0.48 25.11
CA THR A 95 -12.26 0.68 23.99
C THR A 95 -12.69 -0.65 23.38
N ILE A 96 -11.75 -1.59 23.24
CA ILE A 96 -12.03 -2.94 22.73
C ILE A 96 -12.98 -3.67 23.70
N ALA A 97 -12.71 -3.61 25.00
CA ALA A 97 -13.54 -4.27 26.00
C ALA A 97 -14.97 -3.68 26.06
N ASP A 98 -15.08 -2.35 26.06
CA ASP A 98 -16.39 -1.65 26.14
C ASP A 98 -17.26 -1.90 24.88
N ASN A 99 -16.65 -2.20 23.74
CA ASN A 99 -17.34 -2.41 22.47
C ASN A 99 -17.26 -3.86 21.96
N ALA A 100 -16.91 -4.81 22.83
CA ALA A 100 -16.65 -6.18 22.43
C ALA A 100 -17.78 -6.84 21.62
N ASP A 101 -19.05 -6.63 22.00
CA ASP A 101 -20.18 -7.21 21.30
C ASP A 101 -20.42 -6.57 19.92
N CYS A 102 -20.20 -5.27 19.79
CA CYS A 102 -20.21 -4.59 18.50
C CYS A 102 -19.07 -5.11 17.59
N LEU A 103 -17.85 -5.23 18.12
CA LEU A 103 -16.68 -5.68 17.36
C LEU A 103 -16.82 -7.13 16.89
N LYS A 104 -17.45 -8.02 17.66
CA LYS A 104 -17.76 -9.40 17.24
C LYS A 104 -18.65 -9.46 15.99
N LEU A 105 -19.48 -8.44 15.77
CA LEU A 105 -20.30 -8.32 14.57
C LEU A 105 -19.57 -7.58 13.44
N LEU A 106 -18.88 -6.49 13.77
CA LEU A 106 -18.24 -5.62 12.79
C LEU A 106 -17.05 -6.29 12.09
N VAL A 107 -16.17 -6.95 12.84
CA VAL A 107 -14.93 -7.54 12.27
C VAL A 107 -15.23 -8.57 11.19
N PRO A 108 -16.13 -9.56 11.40
CA PRO A 108 -16.51 -10.48 10.33
C PRO A 108 -17.13 -9.81 9.11
N MET A 109 -17.87 -8.71 9.30
CA MET A 109 -18.43 -7.94 8.17
C MET A 109 -17.33 -7.26 7.35
N ILE A 110 -16.32 -6.70 8.00
CA ILE A 110 -15.16 -6.12 7.32
C ILE A 110 -14.40 -7.20 6.54
N GLN A 111 -14.14 -8.36 7.16
CA GLN A 111 -13.49 -9.50 6.51
C GLN A 111 -14.28 -9.99 5.29
N GLN A 112 -15.60 -10.17 5.44
CA GLN A 112 -16.45 -10.59 4.34
C GLN A 112 -16.48 -9.58 3.20
N SER A 113 -16.53 -8.27 3.51
CA SER A 113 -16.51 -7.23 2.48
C SER A 113 -15.23 -7.23 1.64
N GLN A 114 -14.10 -7.60 2.22
CA GLN A 114 -12.85 -7.77 1.48
C GLN A 114 -12.89 -9.00 0.57
N VAL A 115 -13.44 -10.13 1.06
CA VAL A 115 -13.64 -11.33 0.25
C VAL A 115 -14.55 -11.04 -0.94
N ASP A 116 -15.67 -10.36 -0.69
CA ASP A 116 -16.64 -9.99 -1.73
C ASP A 116 -15.98 -9.07 -2.77
N TYR A 117 -15.21 -8.07 -2.32
CA TYR A 117 -14.51 -7.15 -3.21
C TYR A 117 -13.51 -7.83 -4.12
N VAL A 118 -12.66 -8.72 -3.61
CA VAL A 118 -11.67 -9.41 -4.47
C VAL A 118 -12.29 -10.48 -5.34
N THR A 119 -13.49 -10.96 -5.00
CA THR A 119 -14.24 -11.93 -5.80
C THR A 119 -14.98 -11.27 -6.97
N ASP A 120 -15.63 -10.15 -6.71
CA ASP A 120 -16.33 -9.33 -7.73
C ASP A 120 -16.16 -7.84 -7.44
N PRO A 121 -15.07 -7.21 -7.90
CA PRO A 121 -14.79 -5.80 -7.64
C PRO A 121 -15.62 -4.83 -8.48
N ALA A 122 -16.38 -5.30 -9.47
CA ALA A 122 -16.97 -4.46 -10.51
C ALA A 122 -17.86 -3.35 -9.94
N ARG A 123 -18.75 -3.69 -9.00
CA ARG A 123 -19.67 -2.73 -8.39
C ARG A 123 -18.93 -1.69 -7.54
N ALA A 124 -17.97 -2.11 -6.73
CA ALA A 124 -17.19 -1.23 -5.87
C ALA A 124 -16.31 -0.29 -6.71
N ASN A 125 -15.64 -0.82 -7.73
CA ASN A 125 -14.81 -0.04 -8.63
C ASN A 125 -15.63 1.00 -9.40
N ALA A 126 -16.82 0.64 -9.91
CA ALA A 126 -17.71 1.60 -10.57
C ALA A 126 -18.10 2.75 -9.64
N LEU A 127 -18.47 2.46 -8.39
CA LEU A 127 -18.79 3.48 -7.39
C LEU A 127 -17.60 4.39 -7.09
N ILE A 128 -16.39 3.83 -6.94
CA ILE A 128 -15.17 4.62 -6.69
C ILE A 128 -14.90 5.56 -7.87
N LEU A 129 -14.99 5.07 -9.09
CA LEU A 129 -14.78 5.88 -10.29
C LEU A 129 -15.80 7.02 -10.43
N ASP A 130 -17.05 6.78 -10.09
CA ASP A 130 -18.07 7.83 -10.07
C ASP A 130 -17.79 8.87 -8.98
N LEU A 131 -17.37 8.45 -7.79
CA LEU A 131 -17.00 9.36 -6.71
C LEU A 131 -15.76 10.20 -7.06
N VAL A 132 -14.74 9.61 -7.70
CA VAL A 132 -13.57 10.33 -8.20
C VAL A 132 -13.98 11.46 -9.15
N LYS A 133 -14.89 11.19 -10.08
CA LYS A 133 -15.43 12.20 -10.98
C LYS A 133 -16.25 13.26 -10.26
N GLN A 134 -17.08 12.85 -9.31
CA GLN A 134 -17.95 13.75 -8.56
C GLN A 134 -17.16 14.72 -7.68
N TYR A 135 -16.18 14.23 -6.95
CA TYR A 135 -15.38 15.06 -6.04
C TYR A 135 -14.32 15.89 -6.75
N ASN A 136 -13.81 15.44 -7.89
CA ASN A 136 -12.83 16.15 -8.74
C ASN A 136 -11.73 16.86 -7.94
N ASN A 137 -11.13 16.14 -6.99
CA ASN A 137 -10.12 16.64 -6.06
C ASN A 137 -8.67 16.49 -6.55
N GLY A 138 -8.48 16.18 -7.85
CA GLY A 138 -7.18 15.95 -8.46
C GLY A 138 -6.66 14.53 -8.36
N TRP A 139 -7.37 13.62 -7.68
CA TRP A 139 -7.01 12.21 -7.67
C TRP A 139 -7.28 11.60 -9.05
N LEU A 140 -6.21 11.06 -9.66
CA LEU A 140 -6.27 10.37 -10.95
C LEU A 140 -6.45 8.89 -10.71
N TYR A 141 -7.59 8.36 -11.10
CA TYR A 141 -7.93 6.95 -10.94
C TYR A 141 -8.86 6.52 -12.08
N ASP A 142 -8.48 5.51 -12.83
CA ASP A 142 -9.24 4.99 -13.95
C ASP A 142 -9.62 3.51 -13.78
N ALA A 143 -10.42 2.99 -14.71
CA ALA A 143 -10.89 1.60 -14.65
C ALA A 143 -9.75 0.58 -14.77
N GLY A 144 -8.69 0.90 -15.52
CA GLY A 144 -7.52 0.04 -15.66
C GLY A 144 -6.75 -0.03 -14.36
N GLN A 145 -6.55 1.11 -13.69
CA GLN A 145 -5.89 1.16 -12.39
C GLN A 145 -6.72 0.42 -11.32
N ALA A 146 -8.04 0.56 -11.34
CA ALA A 146 -8.93 -0.17 -10.44
C ALA A 146 -8.82 -1.69 -10.61
N ALA A 147 -8.76 -2.18 -11.84
CA ALA A 147 -8.56 -3.60 -12.14
C ALA A 147 -7.16 -4.08 -11.71
N ALA A 148 -6.12 -3.32 -12.06
CA ALA A 148 -4.73 -3.64 -11.71
C ALA A 148 -4.52 -3.66 -10.18
N ALA A 149 -5.20 -2.83 -9.42
CA ALA A 149 -5.12 -2.81 -7.96
C ALA A 149 -5.55 -4.15 -7.33
N VAL A 150 -6.62 -4.75 -7.82
CA VAL A 150 -7.08 -6.08 -7.37
C VAL A 150 -6.09 -7.16 -7.79
N GLU A 151 -5.70 -7.19 -9.05
CA GLU A 151 -4.76 -8.17 -9.59
C GLU A 151 -3.42 -8.14 -8.83
N LEU A 152 -2.82 -6.98 -8.70
CA LEU A 152 -1.54 -6.80 -8.01
C LEU A 152 -1.66 -7.05 -6.50
N GLY A 153 -2.80 -6.70 -5.89
CA GLY A 153 -3.08 -6.98 -4.49
C GLY A 153 -3.08 -8.48 -4.19
N LEU A 154 -3.68 -9.29 -5.06
CA LEU A 154 -3.70 -10.74 -4.97
C LEU A 154 -2.33 -11.36 -5.32
N ALA A 155 -1.72 -10.94 -6.43
CA ALA A 155 -0.44 -11.47 -6.91
C ALA A 155 0.70 -11.26 -5.90
N ASN A 156 0.73 -10.11 -5.24
CA ASN A 156 1.73 -9.78 -4.21
C ASN A 156 1.31 -10.22 -2.80
N LYS A 157 0.20 -10.94 -2.65
CA LYS A 157 -0.34 -11.38 -1.36
C LYS A 157 -0.55 -10.24 -0.34
N LEU A 158 -0.85 -9.06 -0.84
CA LEU A 158 -1.24 -7.91 0.00
C LEU A 158 -2.67 -8.07 0.52
N ILE A 159 -3.49 -8.81 -0.24
CA ILE A 159 -4.79 -9.30 0.16
C ILE A 159 -4.73 -10.82 0.02
N ALA A 160 -4.63 -11.55 1.12
CA ALA A 160 -4.49 -12.99 1.12
C ALA A 160 -5.07 -13.60 2.40
N ASN A 161 -5.44 -14.88 2.32
CA ASN A 161 -5.82 -15.62 3.50
C ASN A 161 -4.59 -15.88 4.38
N SER A 162 -4.80 -15.78 5.68
CA SER A 162 -3.84 -16.23 6.68
C SER A 162 -3.73 -17.77 6.69
N PRO A 163 -2.75 -18.34 7.40
CA PRO A 163 -2.57 -19.79 7.47
C PRO A 163 -3.80 -20.60 7.91
N ASP A 164 -4.69 -19.99 8.70
CA ASP A 164 -5.97 -20.56 9.14
C ASP A 164 -7.08 -20.51 8.06
N GLY A 165 -6.79 -19.95 6.89
CA GLY A 165 -7.74 -19.79 5.78
C GLY A 165 -8.65 -18.57 5.90
N THR A 166 -8.50 -17.74 6.93
CA THR A 166 -9.32 -16.54 7.16
C THR A 166 -8.65 -15.29 6.59
N LEU A 167 -9.36 -14.53 5.79
CA LEU A 167 -8.86 -13.24 5.33
C LEU A 167 -8.84 -12.25 6.49
N GLY A 168 -7.67 -11.59 6.69
CA GLY A 168 -7.50 -10.54 7.70
C GLY A 168 -7.34 -11.07 9.14
N SER A 169 -7.07 -12.36 9.35
CA SER A 169 -6.58 -12.84 10.65
C SER A 169 -5.09 -12.56 10.81
N PHE A 170 -4.63 -12.56 12.06
CA PHE A 170 -3.21 -12.37 12.38
C PHE A 170 -2.50 -13.72 12.50
N ASP A 171 -1.31 -13.79 11.95
CA ASP A 171 -0.32 -14.77 12.33
C ASP A 171 0.32 -14.31 13.66
N LEU A 172 0.03 -15.05 14.74
CA LEU A 172 0.47 -14.67 16.09
C LEU A 172 1.99 -14.74 16.25
N ASP A 173 2.66 -15.64 15.56
CA ASP A 173 4.13 -15.74 15.59
C ASP A 173 4.79 -14.53 14.91
N ARG A 174 4.06 -13.86 14.02
CA ARG A 174 4.52 -12.66 13.32
C ARG A 174 4.32 -11.36 14.13
N VAL A 175 3.40 -11.33 15.09
CA VAL A 175 3.08 -10.12 15.88
C VAL A 175 3.66 -10.14 17.29
N THR A 176 4.34 -11.21 17.70
CA THR A 176 5.09 -11.34 18.95
C THR A 176 6.56 -11.04 18.74
#